data_5c5acaee150e9c123011b62cee1daa70
#
_entry.id   5c5acaee150e9c123011b62cee1daa70
#
_cell.length_a   1.000
_cell.length_b   1.000
_cell.length_c   1.000
_cell.angle_alpha   90.00
_cell.angle_beta   90.00
_cell.angle_gamma   90.00
#
_symmetry.space_group_name_H-M   'P 1'
#
loop_
_entity.id
_entity.type
_entity.pdbx_description
1 polymer ?
#
loop_
_entity_poly.entity_id
_entity_poly.type
_entity_poly.pdbx_seq_one_letter_code
_entity_poly.pdbx_strand_id
1 'polypeptide(L)'
;MKDFASADVTRMYREEYAQALNSLGRFNLAIFGKTGTGKSTLVNAIFGQDVAATGTGRPVTTGLDYYVHPNGILGVYDSRGFETGEAGDRILKAPEDIVSASRGGEAAEQIHAAWYTVRWSDRRFEQHQDAFVRRLHDLGLPVLLVLT
;
A
#
# COMPACT_ATOMS: atom_id res chain seq x y z
N MET A 1 -31.64 25.07 -5.28
CA MET A 1 -30.64 24.11 -4.69
C MET A 1 -31.38 22.82 -4.44
N LYS A 2 -30.99 21.72 -5.07
CA LYS A 2 -31.59 20.42 -4.77
C LYS A 2 -31.01 19.96 -3.44
N ASP A 3 -31.85 19.82 -2.41
CA ASP A 3 -31.48 19.14 -1.18
C ASP A 3 -31.27 17.65 -1.50
N PHE A 4 -30.04 17.27 -1.68
CA PHE A 4 -29.71 15.86 -1.75
C PHE A 4 -29.84 15.27 -0.33
N ALA A 5 -30.83 14.44 -0.13
CA ALA A 5 -30.94 13.70 1.12
C ALA A 5 -29.63 12.88 1.30
N SER A 6 -29.14 12.79 2.54
CA SER A 6 -27.91 12.07 2.89
C SER A 6 -27.88 10.63 2.32
N ALA A 7 -29.04 9.99 2.21
CA ALA A 7 -29.20 8.68 1.59
C ALA A 7 -28.88 8.66 0.09
N ASP A 8 -29.23 9.74 -0.64
CA ASP A 8 -28.96 9.83 -2.07
C ASP A 8 -27.48 10.04 -2.35
N VAL A 9 -26.79 10.85 -1.55
CA VAL A 9 -25.35 11.05 -1.64
C VAL A 9 -24.61 9.73 -1.38
N THR A 10 -25.02 8.99 -0.35
CA THR A 10 -24.43 7.69 -0.01
C THR A 10 -24.63 6.66 -1.13
N ARG A 11 -25.82 6.66 -1.75
CA ARG A 11 -26.10 5.77 -2.89
C ARG A 11 -25.25 6.11 -4.08
N MET A 12 -25.18 7.37 -4.48
CA MET A 12 -24.35 7.84 -5.60
C MET A 12 -22.87 7.48 -5.38
N TYR A 13 -22.36 7.72 -4.17
CA TYR A 13 -21.00 7.35 -3.82
C TYR A 13 -20.74 5.85 -3.99
N ARG A 14 -21.66 5.01 -3.52
CA ARG A 14 -21.53 3.55 -3.63
C ARG A 14 -21.56 3.08 -5.10
N GLU A 15 -22.42 3.68 -5.92
CA GLU A 15 -22.53 3.35 -7.34
C GLU A 15 -21.26 3.74 -8.10
N GLU A 16 -20.74 4.95 -7.89
CA GLU A 16 -19.49 5.40 -8.50
C GLU A 16 -18.29 4.60 -8.01
N TYR A 17 -18.24 4.30 -6.71
CA TYR A 17 -17.19 3.45 -6.15
C TYR A 17 -17.20 2.04 -6.75
N ALA A 18 -18.38 1.43 -6.89
CA ALA A 18 -18.52 0.12 -7.51
C ALA A 18 -18.10 0.14 -8.99
N GLN A 19 -18.46 1.20 -9.73
CA GLN A 19 -18.02 1.37 -11.12
C GLN A 19 -16.51 1.54 -11.23
N ALA A 20 -15.91 2.34 -10.36
CA ALA A 20 -14.46 2.54 -10.32
C ALA A 20 -13.72 1.22 -10.00
N LEU A 21 -14.19 0.43 -9.04
CA LEU A 21 -13.64 -0.88 -8.73
C LEU A 21 -13.78 -1.87 -9.90
N ASN A 22 -14.92 -1.87 -10.58
CA ASN A 22 -15.13 -2.74 -11.74
C ASN A 22 -14.20 -2.37 -12.90
N SER A 23 -13.89 -1.09 -13.10
CA SER A 23 -12.97 -0.64 -14.14
C SER A 23 -11.51 -0.93 -13.81
N LEU A 24 -11.14 -0.83 -12.54
CA LEU A 24 -9.79 -1.16 -12.04
C LEU A 24 -9.53 -2.67 -11.97
N GLY A 25 -10.59 -3.46 -11.78
CA GLY A 25 -10.51 -4.90 -11.51
C GLY A 25 -10.04 -5.22 -10.08
N ARG A 26 -8.98 -4.54 -9.59
CA ARG A 26 -8.46 -4.70 -8.23
C ARG A 26 -7.75 -3.42 -7.78
N PHE A 27 -7.99 -3.02 -6.54
CA PHE A 27 -7.23 -1.96 -5.90
C PHE A 27 -6.02 -2.55 -5.16
N ASN A 28 -4.83 -2.11 -5.49
CA ASN A 28 -3.60 -2.59 -4.88
C ASN A 28 -2.95 -1.50 -4.03
N LEU A 29 -2.69 -1.85 -2.79
CA LEU A 29 -2.04 -1.03 -1.79
C LEU A 29 -0.63 -1.56 -1.53
N ALA A 30 0.38 -0.70 -1.58
CA ALA A 30 1.73 -1.04 -1.10
C ALA A 30 1.93 -0.53 0.32
N ILE A 31 2.47 -1.36 1.21
CA ILE A 31 2.75 -0.99 2.61
C ILE A 31 4.26 -0.96 2.83
N PHE A 32 4.75 0.19 3.24
CA PHE A 32 6.15 0.44 3.57
C PHE A 32 6.29 0.90 5.03
N GLY A 33 7.48 0.91 5.55
CA GLY A 33 7.80 1.37 6.90
C GLY A 33 8.88 0.50 7.54
N LYS A 34 9.60 0.96 8.55
CA LYS A 34 10.66 0.20 9.25
C LYS A 34 10.17 -1.14 9.78
N THR A 35 11.09 -2.07 9.95
CA THR A 35 10.81 -3.32 10.68
C THR A 35 10.27 -3.00 12.07
N GLY A 36 9.19 -3.68 12.44
CA GLY A 36 8.55 -3.48 13.74
C GLY A 36 7.59 -2.29 13.84
N THR A 37 7.27 -1.59 12.74
CA THR A 37 6.26 -0.52 12.72
C THR A 37 4.82 -1.02 12.58
N GLY A 38 4.57 -2.32 12.61
CA GLY A 38 3.23 -2.87 12.55
C GLY A 38 2.69 -3.14 11.14
N LYS A 39 3.52 -3.19 10.11
CA LYS A 39 3.10 -3.54 8.73
C LYS A 39 2.36 -4.87 8.68
N SER A 40 2.95 -5.93 9.23
CA SER A 40 2.33 -7.25 9.27
C SER A 40 1.03 -7.26 10.07
N THR A 41 0.96 -6.49 11.15
CA THR A 41 -0.27 -6.32 11.92
C THR A 41 -1.37 -5.65 11.10
N LEU A 42 -1.01 -4.63 10.31
CA LEU A 42 -1.97 -3.98 9.38
C LEU A 42 -2.44 -4.95 8.30
N VAL A 43 -1.53 -5.72 7.68
CA VAL A 43 -1.89 -6.74 6.69
C VAL A 43 -2.86 -7.74 7.30
N ASN A 44 -2.56 -8.25 8.49
CA ASN A 44 -3.44 -9.20 9.17
C ASN A 44 -4.80 -8.58 9.54
N ALA A 45 -4.83 -7.32 9.94
CA ALA A 45 -6.09 -6.61 10.23
C ALA A 45 -6.95 -6.45 8.97
N ILE A 46 -6.34 -6.15 7.82
CA ILE A 46 -7.04 -6.01 6.53
C ILE A 46 -7.61 -7.36 6.08
N PHE A 47 -6.85 -8.42 6.22
CA PHE A 47 -7.26 -9.76 5.76
C PHE A 47 -8.04 -10.55 6.82
N GLY A 48 -8.11 -10.07 8.06
CA GLY A 48 -8.84 -10.71 9.16
C GLY A 48 -8.24 -12.03 9.65
N GLN A 49 -6.97 -12.31 9.33
CA GLN A 49 -6.25 -13.54 9.71
C GLN A 49 -4.73 -13.30 9.68
N ASP A 50 -3.95 -14.22 10.27
CA ASP A 50 -2.48 -14.13 10.31
C ASP A 50 -1.81 -14.48 8.97
N VAL A 51 -2.15 -13.74 7.92
CA VAL A 51 -1.64 -13.98 6.55
C VAL A 51 -0.16 -13.66 6.46
N ALA A 52 0.27 -12.53 7.02
CA ALA A 52 1.67 -12.12 6.98
C ALA A 52 2.58 -13.04 7.83
N ALA A 53 2.05 -13.61 8.92
CA ALA A 53 2.78 -14.54 9.77
C ALA A 53 2.94 -15.93 9.14
N THR A 54 1.94 -16.38 8.38
CA THR A 54 1.94 -17.70 7.73
C THR A 54 2.74 -17.75 6.44
N GLY A 55 3.21 -16.62 5.94
CA GLY A 55 4.01 -16.55 4.72
C GLY A 55 3.25 -16.98 3.45
N THR A 56 1.93 -16.88 3.45
CA THR A 56 1.08 -17.26 2.32
C THR A 56 1.09 -16.25 1.16
N GLY A 57 1.84 -15.15 1.30
CA GLY A 57 2.04 -14.17 0.25
C GLY A 57 2.88 -14.73 -0.90
N ARG A 58 2.52 -14.39 -2.12
CA ARG A 58 3.34 -14.68 -3.28
C ARG A 58 4.51 -13.70 -3.35
N PRO A 59 5.76 -14.15 -3.31
CA PRO A 59 6.90 -13.25 -3.53
C PRO A 59 6.84 -12.68 -4.95
N VAL A 60 6.97 -11.38 -5.06
CA VAL A 60 6.99 -10.66 -6.35
C VAL A 60 8.42 -10.29 -6.72
N THR A 61 9.16 -9.77 -5.74
CA THR A 61 10.59 -9.49 -5.81
C THR A 61 11.23 -9.83 -4.47
N THR A 62 12.56 -9.77 -4.38
CA THR A 62 13.25 -9.92 -3.09
C THR A 62 12.75 -8.86 -2.12
N GLY A 63 12.09 -9.27 -1.04
CA GLY A 63 11.58 -8.40 0.02
C GLY A 63 10.19 -7.77 -0.22
N LEU A 64 9.49 -8.18 -1.28
CA LEU A 64 8.12 -7.74 -1.56
C LEU A 64 7.21 -8.95 -1.74
N ASP A 65 6.25 -9.12 -0.86
CA ASP A 65 5.21 -10.15 -0.92
C ASP A 65 3.88 -9.56 -1.35
N TYR A 66 3.12 -10.28 -2.16
CA TYR A 66 1.81 -9.87 -2.64
C TYR A 66 0.71 -10.78 -2.12
N TYR A 67 -0.29 -10.19 -1.49
CA TYR A 67 -1.47 -10.86 -0.94
C TYR A 67 -2.73 -10.36 -1.65
N VAL A 68 -3.63 -11.26 -1.99
CA VAL A 68 -4.94 -10.90 -2.52
C VAL A 68 -6.00 -11.24 -1.49
N HIS A 69 -6.83 -10.25 -1.15
CA HIS A 69 -7.95 -10.45 -0.25
C HIS A 69 -8.96 -11.45 -0.86
N PRO A 70 -9.58 -12.32 -0.07
CA PRO A 70 -10.53 -13.32 -0.56
C PRO A 70 -11.70 -12.75 -1.39
N ASN A 71 -12.07 -11.49 -1.19
CA ASN A 71 -13.08 -10.81 -2.01
C ASN A 71 -12.59 -10.48 -3.44
N GLY A 72 -11.29 -10.62 -3.73
CA GLY A 72 -10.70 -10.38 -5.04
C GLY A 72 -10.49 -8.92 -5.44
N ILE A 73 -11.04 -7.96 -4.68
CA ILE A 73 -11.01 -6.53 -5.03
C ILE A 73 -9.87 -5.74 -4.37
N LEU A 74 -9.19 -6.31 -3.39
CA LEU A 74 -8.07 -5.70 -2.69
C LEU A 74 -6.83 -6.58 -2.78
N GLY A 75 -5.72 -6.01 -3.24
CA GLY A 75 -4.40 -6.59 -3.16
C GLY A 75 -3.50 -5.77 -2.26
N VAL A 76 -2.56 -6.41 -1.58
CA VAL A 76 -1.57 -5.75 -0.72
C VAL A 76 -0.18 -6.22 -1.07
N TYR A 77 0.70 -5.29 -1.38
CA TYR A 77 2.13 -5.49 -1.50
C TYR A 77 2.77 -5.15 -0.15
N ASP A 78 3.31 -6.14 0.53
CA ASP A 78 4.00 -5.98 1.81
C ASP A 78 5.52 -5.97 1.61
N SER A 79 6.16 -4.87 1.97
CA SER A 79 7.61 -4.74 1.89
C SER A 79 8.29 -5.33 3.12
N ARG A 80 8.69 -6.60 3.05
CA ARG A 80 9.53 -7.19 4.09
C ARG A 80 10.99 -6.85 3.83
N GLY A 81 11.63 -6.19 4.79
CA GLY A 81 13.10 -6.11 4.84
C GLY A 81 13.79 -5.07 3.96
N PHE A 82 13.06 -4.12 3.37
CA PHE A 82 13.69 -2.99 2.66
C PHE A 82 14.43 -2.01 3.59
N GLU A 83 14.43 -2.26 4.88
CA GLU A 83 14.79 -1.25 5.89
C GLU A 83 15.93 -1.62 6.81
N THR A 84 16.61 -2.71 6.58
CA THR A 84 17.86 -3.02 7.30
C THR A 84 19.02 -2.24 6.68
N GLY A 85 19.15 -1.09 7.11
CA GLY A 85 20.18 -0.13 7.46
C GLY A 85 21.56 -0.10 6.80
N GLU A 86 21.96 -0.94 5.87
CA GLU A 86 23.31 -0.88 5.31
C GLU A 86 23.41 -0.49 3.83
N ALA A 87 22.31 -0.11 3.22
CA ALA A 87 22.29 0.23 1.80
C ALA A 87 21.38 1.44 1.50
N GLY A 88 21.75 2.62 1.98
CA GLY A 88 21.02 3.86 1.69
C GLY A 88 20.68 4.05 0.21
N ASP A 89 21.52 3.61 -0.69
CA ASP A 89 21.28 3.69 -2.14
C ASP A 89 20.32 2.59 -2.65
N ARG A 90 20.24 1.44 -1.99
CA ARG A 90 19.31 0.37 -2.38
C ARG A 90 17.87 0.68 -1.97
N ILE A 91 17.69 1.38 -0.85
CA ILE A 91 16.36 1.80 -0.35
C ILE A 91 15.73 2.80 -1.32
N LEU A 92 16.50 3.65 -1.98
CA LEU A 92 15.99 4.66 -2.92
C LEU A 92 15.65 4.10 -4.31
N LYS A 93 16.23 2.97 -4.70
CA LYS A 93 15.94 2.33 -6.00
C LYS A 93 14.75 1.37 -5.93
N ALA A 94 14.53 0.76 -4.78
CA ALA A 94 13.46 -0.22 -4.61
C ALA A 94 12.04 0.30 -4.91
N PRO A 95 11.62 1.51 -4.47
CA PRO A 95 10.31 2.04 -4.81
C PRO A 95 10.11 2.21 -6.31
N GLU A 96 11.14 2.67 -7.02
CA GLU A 96 11.07 2.86 -8.49
C GLU A 96 10.91 1.54 -9.21
N ASP A 97 11.68 0.54 -8.82
CA ASP A 97 11.62 -0.79 -9.41
C ASP A 97 10.25 -1.44 -9.17
N ILE A 98 9.71 -1.29 -7.96
CA ILE A 98 8.39 -1.80 -7.58
C ILE A 98 7.28 -1.12 -8.39
N VAL A 99 7.28 0.20 -8.43
CA VAL A 99 6.25 0.97 -9.14
C VAL A 99 6.39 0.79 -10.65
N SER A 100 7.60 0.77 -11.18
CA SER A 100 7.85 0.57 -12.60
C SER A 100 7.46 -0.84 -13.06
N ALA A 101 7.77 -1.86 -12.28
CA ALA A 101 7.36 -3.22 -12.56
C ALA A 101 5.83 -3.37 -12.55
N SER A 102 5.15 -2.69 -11.62
CA SER A 102 3.69 -2.72 -11.57
C SER A 102 3.03 -1.98 -12.73
N ARG A 103 3.64 -0.91 -13.25
CA ARG A 103 3.09 -0.11 -14.36
C ARG A 103 3.15 -0.80 -15.73
N GLY A 104 4.00 -1.79 -15.88
CA GLY A 104 4.09 -2.60 -17.11
C GLY A 104 2.99 -3.64 -17.26
N GLY A 105 2.19 -3.88 -16.21
CA GLY A 105 1.11 -4.84 -16.18
C GLY A 105 -0.27 -4.23 -16.44
N GLU A 106 -1.30 -5.09 -16.37
CA GLU A 106 -2.69 -4.66 -16.42
C GLU A 106 -3.02 -3.74 -15.23
N ALA A 107 -4.06 -2.89 -15.37
CA ALA A 107 -4.49 -1.97 -14.31
C ALA A 107 -4.74 -2.69 -12.97
N ALA A 108 -5.26 -3.91 -13.02
CA ALA A 108 -5.49 -4.75 -11.84
C ALA A 108 -4.22 -5.21 -11.11
N GLU A 109 -3.05 -5.07 -11.72
CA GLU A 109 -1.75 -5.45 -11.14
C GLU A 109 -0.93 -4.24 -10.70
N GLN A 110 -1.33 -3.04 -11.09
CA GLN A 110 -0.62 -1.81 -10.73
C GLN A 110 -0.82 -1.44 -9.26
N ILE A 111 0.18 -0.80 -8.66
CA ILE A 111 0.07 -0.21 -7.33
C ILE A 111 -0.68 1.12 -7.46
N HIS A 112 -1.78 1.27 -6.71
CA HIS A 112 -2.65 2.44 -6.79
C HIS A 112 -2.42 3.46 -5.67
N ALA A 113 -1.95 2.99 -4.50
CA ALA A 113 -1.62 3.83 -3.37
C ALA A 113 -0.53 3.19 -2.50
N ALA A 114 0.11 3.99 -1.68
CA ALA A 114 1.11 3.53 -0.72
C ALA A 114 0.75 3.99 0.70
N TRP A 115 0.93 3.10 1.67
CA TRP A 115 0.92 3.42 3.08
C TRP A 115 2.34 3.35 3.61
N TYR A 116 2.77 4.40 4.28
CA TYR A 116 4.03 4.44 4.99
C TYR A 116 3.77 4.42 6.49
N THR A 117 4.16 3.34 7.16
CA THR A 117 3.92 3.14 8.59
C THR A 117 5.05 3.75 9.41
N VAL A 118 4.67 4.54 10.40
CA VAL A 118 5.58 5.18 11.35
C VAL A 118 5.12 4.82 12.75
N ARG A 119 6.03 4.32 13.59
CA ARG A 119 5.70 4.06 14.99
C ARG A 119 5.61 5.37 15.75
N TRP A 120 4.49 5.61 16.41
CA TRP A 120 4.28 6.81 17.22
C TRP A 120 5.37 7.02 18.27
N SER A 121 5.86 5.94 18.90
CA SER A 121 6.90 5.99 19.92
C SER A 121 8.26 6.46 19.41
N ASP A 122 8.54 6.36 18.11
CA ASP A 122 9.85 6.73 17.56
C ASP A 122 10.08 8.25 17.60
N ARG A 123 9.00 9.04 17.67
CA ARG A 123 9.01 10.52 17.79
C ARG A 123 9.91 11.25 16.80
N ARG A 124 10.37 10.55 15.76
CA ARG A 124 11.25 11.05 14.72
C ARG A 124 10.81 10.52 13.39
N PHE A 125 10.71 11.42 12.44
CA PHE A 125 10.65 11.09 11.02
C PHE A 125 12.03 11.38 10.45
N GLU A 126 12.75 10.33 10.10
CA GLU A 126 14.14 10.45 9.69
C GLU A 126 14.25 10.94 8.24
N GLN A 127 15.37 11.58 7.90
CA GLN A 127 15.59 12.17 6.59
C GLN A 127 15.45 11.13 5.44
N HIS A 128 15.91 9.90 5.67
CA HIS A 128 15.77 8.84 4.66
C HIS A 128 14.31 8.38 4.49
N GLN A 129 13.48 8.47 5.52
CA GLN A 129 12.04 8.18 5.44
C GLN A 129 11.31 9.28 4.65
N ASP A 130 11.66 10.53 4.89
CA ASP A 130 11.14 11.67 4.13
C ASP A 130 11.51 11.53 2.64
N ALA A 131 12.77 11.22 2.33
CA ALA A 131 13.24 11.01 0.97
C ALA A 131 12.49 9.86 0.27
N PHE A 132 12.24 8.76 0.97
CA PHE A 132 11.49 7.63 0.45
C PHE A 132 10.04 8.00 0.14
N VAL A 133 9.36 8.67 1.06
CA VAL A 133 7.95 9.10 0.87
C VAL A 133 7.85 10.09 -0.29
N ARG A 134 8.76 11.06 -0.37
CA ARG A 134 8.82 12.01 -1.50
C ARG A 134 9.03 11.30 -2.82
N ARG A 135 9.88 10.30 -2.85
CA ARG A 135 10.13 9.50 -4.05
C ARG A 135 8.88 8.76 -4.53
N LEU A 136 8.13 8.14 -3.62
CA LEU A 136 6.83 7.52 -3.96
C LEU A 136 5.85 8.55 -4.52
N HIS A 137 5.79 9.73 -3.92
CA HIS A 137 4.95 10.82 -4.39
C HIS A 137 5.38 11.31 -5.79
N ASP A 138 6.67 11.47 -6.04
CA ASP A 138 7.22 11.88 -7.34
C ASP A 138 6.93 10.87 -8.45
N LEU A 139 6.77 9.59 -8.08
CA LEU A 139 6.31 8.53 -8.97
C LEU A 139 4.80 8.59 -9.25
N GLY A 140 4.09 9.57 -8.68
CA GLY A 140 2.66 9.79 -8.88
C GLY A 140 1.77 8.88 -8.02
N LEU A 141 2.30 8.27 -6.95
CA LEU A 141 1.52 7.49 -6.01
C LEU A 141 0.94 8.36 -4.90
N PRO A 142 -0.37 8.27 -4.60
CA PRO A 142 -0.92 8.76 -3.35
C PRO A 142 -0.25 8.04 -2.17
N VAL A 143 0.32 8.80 -1.22
CA VAL A 143 0.97 8.24 -0.04
C VAL A 143 0.24 8.69 1.22
N LEU A 144 -0.10 7.74 2.08
CA LEU A 144 -0.67 7.96 3.41
C LEU A 144 0.36 7.61 4.48
N LEU A 145 0.60 8.52 5.39
CA LEU A 145 1.37 8.24 6.59
C LEU A 145 0.45 7.61 7.65
N VAL A 146 0.77 6.39 8.06
CA VAL A 146 0.00 5.63 9.04
C VAL A 146 0.78 5.57 10.34
N LEU A 147 0.27 6.21 11.37
CA LEU A 147 0.84 6.15 12.71
C LEU A 147 0.33 4.91 13.45
N THR A 148 1.25 4.11 13.93
CA THR A 148 0.97 2.87 14.66
C THR A 148 1.43 2.92 16.11
#